data_2070c93a738f489013577a5256665ea1
#
_entry.id   2070c93a738f489013577a5256665ea1
#
_cell.length_a   1.000
_cell.length_b   1.000
_cell.length_c   1.000
_cell.angle_alpha   90.00
_cell.angle_beta   90.00
_cell.angle_gamma   90.00
#
_symmetry.space_group_name_H-M   'P 1'
#
loop_
_entity.id
_entity.type
_entity.pdbx_description
1 polymer ?
#
loop_
_entity_poly.entity_id
_entity_poly.type
_entity_poly.pdbx_seq_one_letter_code
_entity_poly.pdbx_strand_id
1 'polypeptide(L)'
;MPFALMLALAAIAGATTLTYFYEREALFLSRVCAGVCVGFALLGLVGFVLASWLGMTPWALALAGAVVASPLLLMLRRELRGRVNADVSESARVLRRALSLRGGGEAGALVFYVAAALLFWFVFAHAMYQTPAGIFTGVDTNIGDLPFHIAVITGFAYGDNFPPQHPEFAGARLTYPFIVDFLTAMFVRAGATLQGAMFWQNFAMMMSLTGLLHRWALRLTRRGGAALAATALVLLSGGFSWWVFLGEAASGGRGVFGLLGGLEHDYTVMGHIGYQWGNAVTALFVTQRSILLGVALAVAAWTLWWQASERAGGRGRRQGQKAGAEGSNKTKDGASVIESRGEGKKKVKSQAKGGRKTTRVRSKQEAKDGPGAQAAADSSFAFCLLPFALRPMLAAGLIAGLLPLVHAHSFVVMMLVGACMALLQGAAVLVLRREVGGDEVGRGDAPAWARVWEVWRPWVVFAAAASLLALPQIFWVTRESSTRAGQFFGWEFGWVHGEENVVWFWLKNTGVFIPLLVAALAWRGREPVVSGKLLFFFLPFVLCFVVPNLYRLSPWGWDNIKVLFYWWIASAPLVALVLARLWRRGAGCRALAVCLLLAQTAAGALDVWRAASGTVERRTFDPEGIAFA
;
A
#
# COMPACT_ATOMS: atom_id res chain seq x y z
N MET A 1 -4.84 -20.75 -23.65
CA MET A 1 -5.53 -20.19 -22.47
C MET A 1 -5.47 -21.01 -21.18
N PRO A 2 -5.79 -22.33 -21.12
CA PRO A 2 -5.78 -23.08 -19.84
C PRO A 2 -4.44 -23.05 -19.12
N PHE A 3 -3.33 -23.16 -19.85
CA PHE A 3 -1.99 -23.18 -19.24
C PHE A 3 -1.61 -21.81 -18.64
N ALA A 4 -1.90 -20.68 -19.31
CA ALA A 4 -1.68 -19.34 -18.77
C ALA A 4 -2.47 -19.12 -17.47
N LEU A 5 -3.74 -19.52 -17.44
CA LEU A 5 -4.59 -19.45 -16.24
C LEU A 5 -4.02 -20.32 -15.12
N MET A 6 -3.56 -21.53 -15.43
CA MET A 6 -2.95 -22.44 -14.45
C MET A 6 -1.69 -21.81 -13.83
N LEU A 7 -0.81 -21.20 -14.63
CA LEU A 7 0.38 -20.49 -14.14
C LEU A 7 0.01 -19.34 -13.19
N ALA A 8 -0.98 -18.51 -13.59
CA ALA A 8 -1.44 -17.41 -12.76
C ALA A 8 -2.02 -17.90 -11.42
N LEU A 9 -2.93 -18.90 -11.46
CA LEU A 9 -3.53 -19.45 -10.25
C LEU A 9 -2.50 -20.15 -9.34
N ALA A 10 -1.54 -20.85 -9.90
CA ALA A 10 -0.45 -21.48 -9.16
C ALA A 10 0.40 -20.45 -8.42
N ALA A 11 0.76 -19.36 -9.09
CA ALA A 11 1.51 -18.26 -8.48
C ALA A 11 0.72 -17.56 -7.37
N ILE A 12 -0.54 -17.24 -7.61
CA ILE A 12 -1.43 -16.61 -6.62
C ILE A 12 -1.60 -17.51 -5.40
N ALA A 13 -1.89 -18.79 -5.59
CA ALA A 13 -2.13 -19.72 -4.50
C ALA A 13 -0.87 -19.97 -3.67
N GLY A 14 0.30 -20.17 -4.31
CA GLY A 14 1.59 -20.31 -3.66
C GLY A 14 1.94 -19.10 -2.80
N ALA A 15 1.88 -17.91 -3.38
CA ALA A 15 2.17 -16.66 -2.65
C ALA A 15 1.13 -16.35 -1.56
N THR A 16 -0.16 -16.65 -1.79
CA THR A 16 -1.20 -16.53 -0.74
C THR A 16 -0.87 -17.42 0.45
N THR A 17 -0.40 -18.66 0.20
CA THR A 17 0.02 -19.57 1.27
C THR A 17 1.18 -19.01 2.08
N LEU A 18 2.16 -18.35 1.44
CA LEU A 18 3.27 -17.71 2.14
C LEU A 18 2.79 -16.63 3.13
N THR A 19 1.69 -15.93 2.85
CA THR A 19 1.18 -14.88 3.74
C THR A 19 0.88 -15.39 5.15
N TYR A 20 0.53 -16.66 5.31
CA TYR A 20 0.22 -17.26 6.62
C TYR A 20 1.42 -17.37 7.57
N PHE A 21 2.65 -17.29 7.05
CA PHE A 21 3.86 -17.35 7.88
C PHE A 21 4.23 -16.02 8.52
N TYR A 22 3.96 -14.90 7.83
CA TYR A 22 4.35 -13.60 8.33
C TYR A 22 3.17 -12.75 8.79
N GLU A 23 1.95 -13.08 8.34
CA GLU A 23 0.75 -12.33 8.65
C GLU A 23 -0.28 -13.16 9.42
N ARG A 24 -0.67 -12.70 10.62
CA ARG A 24 -1.60 -13.45 11.48
C ARG A 24 -3.04 -12.96 11.43
N GLU A 25 -3.26 -11.70 11.08
CA GLU A 25 -4.54 -11.00 11.26
C GLU A 25 -5.11 -10.47 9.94
N ALA A 26 -4.96 -11.21 8.86
CA ALA A 26 -5.53 -10.85 7.57
C ALA A 26 -6.73 -11.73 7.25
N LEU A 27 -7.79 -11.12 6.71
CA LEU A 27 -8.87 -11.85 6.05
C LEU A 27 -8.34 -12.54 4.79
N PHE A 28 -8.96 -13.64 4.40
CA PHE A 28 -8.54 -14.42 3.23
C PHE A 28 -8.42 -13.57 1.96
N LEU A 29 -9.41 -12.70 1.66
CA LEU A 29 -9.37 -11.82 0.50
C LEU A 29 -8.16 -10.87 0.50
N SER A 30 -7.78 -10.33 1.66
CA SER A 30 -6.57 -9.49 1.76
C SER A 30 -5.28 -10.29 1.52
N ARG A 31 -5.26 -11.58 1.90
CA ARG A 31 -4.14 -12.49 1.59
C ARG A 31 -4.07 -12.78 0.11
N VAL A 32 -5.22 -12.97 -0.55
CA VAL A 32 -5.28 -13.17 -2.00
C VAL A 32 -4.75 -11.93 -2.73
N CYS A 33 -5.16 -10.70 -2.31
CA CYS A 33 -4.61 -9.48 -2.91
C CYS A 33 -3.07 -9.40 -2.79
N ALA A 34 -2.51 -9.73 -1.62
CA ALA A 34 -1.05 -9.81 -1.46
C ALA A 34 -0.46 -10.96 -2.29
N GLY A 35 -1.18 -12.10 -2.38
CA GLY A 35 -0.81 -13.27 -3.16
C GLY A 35 -0.73 -13.01 -4.66
N VAL A 36 -1.66 -12.23 -5.21
CA VAL A 36 -1.61 -11.78 -6.62
C VAL A 36 -0.33 -11.00 -6.88
N CYS A 37 -0.07 -9.96 -6.09
CA CYS A 37 1.07 -9.08 -6.34
C CYS A 37 2.43 -9.77 -6.10
N VAL A 38 2.58 -10.47 -4.98
CA VAL A 38 3.81 -11.21 -4.67
C VAL A 38 3.99 -12.40 -5.61
N GLY A 39 2.90 -13.11 -5.94
CA GLY A 39 2.92 -14.26 -6.85
C GLY A 39 3.31 -13.86 -8.28
N PHE A 40 2.79 -12.76 -8.78
CA PHE A 40 3.14 -12.24 -10.10
C PHE A 40 4.59 -11.75 -10.16
N ALA A 41 5.07 -11.06 -9.13
CA ALA A 41 6.47 -10.65 -9.05
C ALA A 41 7.41 -11.88 -8.99
N LEU A 42 7.08 -12.87 -8.17
CA LEU A 42 7.87 -14.11 -8.07
C LEU A 42 7.83 -14.91 -9.37
N LEU A 43 6.66 -15.07 -10.00
CA LEU A 43 6.53 -15.80 -11.26
C LEU A 43 7.33 -15.13 -12.37
N GLY A 44 7.26 -13.79 -12.46
CA GLY A 44 8.05 -13.04 -13.43
C GLY A 44 9.56 -13.18 -13.18
N LEU A 45 10.04 -13.01 -11.95
CA LEU A 45 11.48 -13.12 -11.62
C LEU A 45 12.02 -14.55 -11.79
N VAL A 46 11.33 -15.55 -11.23
CA VAL A 46 11.74 -16.97 -11.36
C VAL A 46 11.66 -17.40 -12.82
N GLY A 47 10.57 -17.00 -13.51
CA GLY A 47 10.39 -17.28 -14.93
C GLY A 47 11.51 -16.65 -15.78
N PHE A 48 11.90 -15.41 -15.49
CA PHE A 48 12.99 -14.73 -16.20
C PHE A 48 14.34 -15.47 -16.02
N VAL A 49 14.67 -15.85 -14.79
CA VAL A 49 15.89 -16.61 -14.52
C VAL A 49 15.89 -17.95 -15.28
N LEU A 50 14.79 -18.70 -15.23
CA LEU A 50 14.69 -19.98 -15.93
C LEU A 50 14.69 -19.81 -17.46
N ALA A 51 13.95 -18.83 -17.98
CA ALA A 51 13.90 -18.57 -19.41
C ALA A 51 15.23 -18.07 -19.98
N SER A 52 16.04 -17.36 -19.19
CA SER A 52 17.40 -16.94 -19.60
C SER A 52 18.34 -18.14 -19.85
N TRP A 53 18.03 -19.32 -19.31
CA TRP A 53 18.84 -20.53 -19.48
C TRP A 53 18.20 -21.57 -20.41
N LEU A 54 16.87 -21.65 -20.39
CA LEU A 54 16.09 -22.71 -21.06
C LEU A 54 15.23 -22.17 -22.22
N GLY A 55 15.31 -20.85 -22.51
CA GLY A 55 14.37 -20.18 -23.39
C GLY A 55 12.95 -20.12 -22.82
N MET A 56 12.04 -19.44 -23.55
CA MET A 56 10.61 -19.36 -23.22
C MET A 56 9.87 -20.67 -23.58
N THR A 57 10.43 -21.81 -23.20
CA THR A 57 9.84 -23.12 -23.47
C THR A 57 8.68 -23.43 -22.53
N PRO A 58 7.69 -24.27 -22.94
CA PRO A 58 6.61 -24.70 -22.04
C PRO A 58 7.11 -25.34 -20.73
N TRP A 59 8.24 -26.06 -20.79
CA TRP A 59 8.86 -26.67 -19.62
C TRP A 59 9.46 -25.66 -18.66
N ALA A 60 10.13 -24.61 -19.18
CA ALA A 60 10.65 -23.52 -18.35
C ALA A 60 9.50 -22.79 -17.63
N LEU A 61 8.40 -22.52 -18.34
CA LEU A 61 7.21 -21.89 -17.77
C LEU A 61 6.54 -22.79 -16.72
N ALA A 62 6.40 -24.11 -17.00
CA ALA A 62 5.84 -25.07 -16.06
C ALA A 62 6.71 -25.17 -14.79
N LEU A 63 8.04 -25.21 -14.94
CA LEU A 63 8.98 -25.24 -13.82
C LEU A 63 8.89 -23.96 -12.97
N ALA A 64 8.81 -22.79 -13.62
CA ALA A 64 8.60 -21.52 -12.90
C ALA A 64 7.31 -21.54 -12.09
N GLY A 65 6.21 -22.00 -12.70
CA GLY A 65 4.93 -22.18 -12.02
C GLY A 65 5.03 -23.14 -10.84
N ALA A 66 5.69 -24.28 -11.00
CA ALA A 66 5.88 -25.28 -9.95
C ALA A 66 6.72 -24.75 -8.77
N VAL A 67 7.81 -24.02 -9.06
CA VAL A 67 8.64 -23.37 -8.03
C VAL A 67 7.83 -22.38 -7.22
N VAL A 68 7.07 -21.49 -7.87
CA VAL A 68 6.26 -20.47 -7.18
C VAL A 68 5.06 -21.09 -6.47
N ALA A 69 4.53 -22.21 -6.97
CA ALA A 69 3.46 -22.97 -6.32
C ALA A 69 3.96 -23.84 -5.16
N SER A 70 5.27 -24.10 -5.04
CA SER A 70 5.82 -25.04 -4.04
C SER A 70 5.38 -24.77 -2.59
N PRO A 71 5.09 -23.51 -2.15
CA PRO A 71 4.54 -23.28 -0.82
C PRO A 71 3.18 -23.95 -0.57
N LEU A 72 2.45 -24.37 -1.62
CA LEU A 72 1.22 -25.15 -1.47
C LEU A 72 1.46 -26.50 -0.78
N LEU A 73 2.65 -27.07 -0.87
CA LEU A 73 3.01 -28.29 -0.14
C LEU A 73 2.86 -28.11 1.38
N LEU A 74 2.97 -26.88 1.88
CA LEU A 74 2.75 -26.56 3.29
C LEU A 74 1.28 -26.75 3.70
N MET A 75 0.35 -26.79 2.75
CA MET A 75 -1.06 -27.11 3.00
C MET A 75 -1.28 -28.57 3.41
N LEU A 76 -0.26 -29.46 3.27
CA LEU A 76 -0.29 -30.80 3.85
C LEU A 76 -0.36 -30.75 5.39
N ARG A 77 0.11 -29.68 6.03
CA ARG A 77 0.00 -29.46 7.47
C ARG A 77 -1.44 -29.15 7.88
N ARG A 78 -2.00 -29.98 8.77
CA ARG A 78 -3.39 -29.85 9.26
C ARG A 78 -3.67 -28.47 9.88
N GLU A 79 -2.72 -27.94 10.65
CA GLU A 79 -2.85 -26.63 11.29
C GLU A 79 -3.02 -25.49 10.27
N LEU A 80 -2.25 -25.50 9.17
CA LEU A 80 -2.35 -24.48 8.15
C LEU A 80 -3.70 -24.57 7.42
N ARG A 81 -4.14 -25.77 7.05
CA ARG A 81 -5.47 -25.99 6.46
C ARG A 81 -6.58 -25.49 7.38
N GLY A 82 -6.50 -25.78 8.68
CA GLY A 82 -7.47 -25.29 9.66
C GLY A 82 -7.53 -23.76 9.70
N ARG A 83 -6.38 -23.07 9.65
CA ARG A 83 -6.32 -21.61 9.59
C ARG A 83 -6.91 -21.06 8.29
N VAL A 84 -6.58 -21.64 7.15
CA VAL A 84 -7.14 -21.24 5.85
C VAL A 84 -8.65 -21.39 5.84
N ASN A 85 -9.17 -22.53 6.29
CA ASN A 85 -10.62 -22.79 6.36
C ASN A 85 -11.33 -21.78 7.30
N ALA A 86 -10.70 -21.43 8.42
CA ALA A 86 -11.24 -20.43 9.33
C ALA A 86 -11.30 -19.03 8.67
N ASP A 87 -10.22 -18.61 7.98
CA ASP A 87 -10.15 -17.32 7.29
C ASP A 87 -11.15 -17.25 6.11
N VAL A 88 -11.31 -18.34 5.35
CA VAL A 88 -12.30 -18.44 4.26
C VAL A 88 -13.73 -18.35 4.84
N SER A 89 -14.01 -19.08 5.92
CA SER A 89 -15.31 -19.05 6.59
C SER A 89 -15.64 -17.67 7.16
N GLU A 90 -14.64 -16.97 7.73
CA GLU A 90 -14.81 -15.59 8.21
C GLU A 90 -15.08 -14.63 7.04
N SER A 91 -14.33 -14.74 5.95
CA SER A 91 -14.52 -13.91 4.76
C SER A 91 -15.90 -14.14 4.14
N ALA A 92 -16.38 -15.39 4.11
CA ALA A 92 -17.75 -15.73 3.66
C ALA A 92 -18.81 -15.12 4.59
N ARG A 93 -18.58 -15.10 5.92
CA ARG A 93 -19.49 -14.46 6.88
C ARG A 93 -19.55 -12.94 6.66
N VAL A 94 -18.41 -12.29 6.46
CA VAL A 94 -18.33 -10.84 6.17
C VAL A 94 -19.09 -10.53 4.87
N LEU A 95 -18.88 -11.32 3.81
CA LEU A 95 -19.58 -11.15 2.54
C LEU A 95 -21.10 -11.31 2.68
N ARG A 96 -21.57 -12.34 3.40
CA ARG A 96 -23.01 -12.55 3.66
C ARG A 96 -23.62 -11.37 4.43
N ARG A 97 -22.90 -10.78 5.41
CA ARG A 97 -23.38 -9.58 6.12
C ARG A 97 -23.46 -8.37 5.19
N ALA A 98 -22.45 -8.19 4.32
CA ALA A 98 -22.45 -7.12 3.34
C ALA A 98 -23.64 -7.25 2.38
N LEU A 99 -23.91 -8.45 1.85
CA LEU A 99 -25.04 -8.74 0.96
C LEU A 99 -26.40 -8.58 1.65
N SER A 100 -26.49 -8.85 2.96
CA SER A 100 -27.74 -8.68 3.71
C SER A 100 -28.12 -7.21 3.97
N LEU A 101 -27.25 -6.25 3.60
CA LEU A 101 -27.38 -4.80 3.81
C LEU A 101 -27.63 -4.38 5.28
N ARG A 102 -27.56 -5.31 6.23
CA ARG A 102 -27.79 -5.07 7.66
C ARG A 102 -26.58 -4.45 8.37
N GLY A 103 -25.37 -4.61 7.78
CA GLY A 103 -24.12 -4.02 8.27
C GLY A 103 -23.72 -2.83 7.40
N GLY A 104 -24.12 -1.60 7.73
CA GLY A 104 -23.94 -0.43 6.88
C GLY A 104 -22.49 -0.18 6.40
N GLY A 105 -21.48 -0.52 7.21
CA GLY A 105 -20.06 -0.38 6.81
C GLY A 105 -19.59 -1.47 5.83
N GLU A 106 -20.03 -2.72 6.03
CA GLU A 106 -19.67 -3.85 5.17
C GLU A 106 -20.37 -3.75 3.81
N ALA A 107 -21.65 -3.32 3.81
CA ALA A 107 -22.42 -3.06 2.58
C ALA A 107 -21.80 -1.90 1.77
N GLY A 108 -21.41 -0.80 2.42
CA GLY A 108 -20.72 0.31 1.76
C GLY A 108 -19.39 -0.11 1.14
N ALA A 109 -18.62 -0.98 1.80
CA ALA A 109 -17.41 -1.54 1.23
C ALA A 109 -17.69 -2.42 0.01
N LEU A 110 -18.74 -3.26 0.06
CA LEU A 110 -19.14 -4.09 -1.08
C LEU A 110 -19.51 -3.23 -2.29
N VAL A 111 -20.34 -2.20 -2.09
CA VAL A 111 -20.72 -1.25 -3.17
C VAL A 111 -19.47 -0.58 -3.76
N PHE A 112 -18.54 -0.13 -2.90
CA PHE A 112 -17.28 0.45 -3.36
C PHE A 112 -16.47 -0.51 -4.23
N TYR A 113 -16.31 -1.78 -3.81
CA TYR A 113 -15.54 -2.75 -4.58
C TYR A 113 -16.22 -3.16 -5.88
N VAL A 114 -17.56 -3.26 -5.90
CA VAL A 114 -18.31 -3.54 -7.13
C VAL A 114 -18.17 -2.38 -8.10
N ALA A 115 -18.35 -1.14 -7.63
CA ALA A 115 -18.17 0.05 -8.46
C ALA A 115 -16.73 0.16 -8.99
N ALA A 116 -15.72 -0.08 -8.16
CA ALA A 116 -14.31 -0.11 -8.57
C ALA A 116 -14.04 -1.21 -9.60
N ALA A 117 -14.60 -2.41 -9.41
CA ALA A 117 -14.42 -3.53 -10.34
C ALA A 117 -15.03 -3.21 -11.70
N LEU A 118 -16.26 -2.65 -11.76
CA LEU A 118 -16.88 -2.23 -13.00
C LEU A 118 -16.09 -1.12 -13.69
N LEU A 119 -15.70 -0.10 -12.93
CA LEU A 119 -14.93 1.02 -13.47
C LEU A 119 -13.59 0.55 -14.07
N PHE A 120 -12.82 -0.25 -13.33
CA PHE A 120 -11.53 -0.75 -13.81
C PHE A 120 -11.67 -1.79 -14.92
N TRP A 121 -12.77 -2.55 -14.95
CA TRP A 121 -13.06 -3.40 -16.09
C TRP A 121 -13.09 -2.60 -17.38
N PHE A 122 -13.85 -1.51 -17.41
CA PHE A 122 -13.96 -0.66 -18.60
C PHE A 122 -12.65 0.09 -18.91
N VAL A 123 -11.96 0.62 -17.89
CA VAL A 123 -10.67 1.28 -18.06
C VAL A 123 -9.66 0.34 -18.73
N PHE A 124 -9.50 -0.89 -18.22
CA PHE A 124 -8.52 -1.83 -18.78
C PHE A 124 -8.99 -2.49 -20.08
N ALA A 125 -10.30 -2.58 -20.33
CA ALA A 125 -10.81 -2.98 -21.64
C ALA A 125 -10.44 -1.97 -22.74
N HIS A 126 -10.39 -0.68 -22.41
CA HIS A 126 -10.00 0.38 -23.33
C HIS A 126 -8.50 0.73 -23.28
N ALA A 127 -7.76 0.30 -22.25
CA ALA A 127 -6.32 0.59 -22.14
C ALA A 127 -5.51 0.01 -23.30
N MET A 128 -5.91 -1.15 -23.82
CA MET A 128 -5.37 -1.76 -25.04
C MET A 128 -6.44 -2.67 -25.64
N TYR A 129 -6.83 -2.41 -26.89
CA TYR A 129 -7.75 -3.26 -27.62
C TYR A 129 -7.34 -3.37 -29.11
N GLN A 130 -7.67 -4.51 -29.69
CA GLN A 130 -7.34 -4.83 -31.08
C GLN A 130 -8.61 -4.91 -31.91
N THR A 131 -8.58 -4.28 -33.10
CA THR A 131 -9.63 -4.34 -34.11
C THR A 131 -9.00 -4.71 -35.46
N PRO A 132 -9.78 -4.99 -36.52
CA PRO A 132 -9.22 -5.15 -37.87
C PRO A 132 -8.47 -3.92 -38.38
N ALA A 133 -8.72 -2.74 -37.82
CA ALA A 133 -8.05 -1.49 -38.18
C ALA A 133 -6.73 -1.24 -37.44
N GLY A 134 -6.35 -2.13 -36.50
CA GLY A 134 -5.09 -2.02 -35.79
C GLY A 134 -5.21 -2.22 -34.25
N ILE A 135 -4.17 -1.81 -33.53
CA ILE A 135 -4.15 -1.77 -32.06
C ILE A 135 -4.38 -0.33 -31.61
N PHE A 136 -5.26 -0.18 -30.61
CA PHE A 136 -5.72 1.11 -30.10
C PHE A 136 -5.58 1.19 -28.60
N THR A 137 -5.51 2.44 -28.10
CA THR A 137 -5.70 2.76 -26.69
C THR A 137 -6.77 3.84 -26.52
N GLY A 138 -7.61 3.70 -25.50
CA GLY A 138 -8.60 4.69 -25.06
C GLY A 138 -8.07 5.63 -23.96
N VAL A 139 -6.75 5.69 -23.75
CA VAL A 139 -6.10 6.52 -22.72
C VAL A 139 -5.00 7.34 -23.37
N ASP A 140 -5.16 8.66 -23.45
CA ASP A 140 -4.23 9.56 -24.15
C ASP A 140 -2.79 9.46 -23.61
N THR A 141 -2.62 9.38 -22.30
CA THR A 141 -1.31 9.26 -21.66
C THR A 141 -0.60 7.94 -21.97
N ASN A 142 -1.32 6.93 -22.49
CA ASN A 142 -0.77 5.61 -22.81
C ASN A 142 -0.24 5.49 -24.26
N ILE A 143 -0.43 6.52 -25.09
CA ILE A 143 -0.06 6.45 -26.51
C ILE A 143 1.44 6.27 -26.73
N GLY A 144 2.28 6.83 -25.85
CA GLY A 144 3.74 6.70 -25.92
C GLY A 144 4.26 5.42 -25.25
N ASP A 145 3.66 5.02 -24.15
CA ASP A 145 4.13 3.86 -23.35
C ASP A 145 3.66 2.51 -23.92
N LEU A 146 2.44 2.44 -24.47
CA LEU A 146 1.87 1.18 -24.96
C LEU A 146 2.71 0.52 -26.07
N PRO A 147 3.20 1.22 -27.11
CA PRO A 147 4.07 0.63 -28.13
C PRO A 147 5.34 0.02 -27.54
N PHE A 148 6.00 0.72 -26.61
CA PHE A 148 7.18 0.22 -25.94
C PHE A 148 6.90 -1.08 -25.16
N HIS A 149 5.82 -1.10 -24.37
CA HIS A 149 5.44 -2.30 -23.62
C HIS A 149 5.10 -3.48 -24.53
N ILE A 150 4.38 -3.24 -25.62
CA ILE A 150 4.08 -4.28 -26.62
C ILE A 150 5.39 -4.81 -27.23
N ALA A 151 6.32 -3.94 -27.64
CA ALA A 151 7.60 -4.34 -28.21
C ALA A 151 8.45 -5.18 -27.23
N VAL A 152 8.47 -4.81 -25.94
CA VAL A 152 9.13 -5.64 -24.90
C VAL A 152 8.46 -7.00 -24.75
N ILE A 153 7.11 -7.04 -24.68
CA ILE A 153 6.34 -8.29 -24.53
C ILE A 153 6.57 -9.21 -25.72
N THR A 154 6.45 -8.70 -26.95
CA THR A 154 6.60 -9.49 -28.19
C THR A 154 8.05 -9.92 -28.41
N GLY A 155 9.02 -9.06 -28.09
CA GLY A 155 10.43 -9.42 -28.12
C GLY A 155 10.76 -10.63 -27.24
N PHE A 156 10.19 -10.73 -26.03
CA PHE A 156 10.32 -11.93 -25.22
C PHE A 156 9.46 -13.09 -25.71
N ALA A 157 8.20 -12.84 -26.09
CA ALA A 157 7.27 -13.91 -26.44
C ALA A 157 7.61 -14.60 -27.74
N TYR A 158 8.12 -13.87 -28.73
CA TYR A 158 8.32 -14.37 -30.09
C TYR A 158 9.75 -14.20 -30.62
N GLY A 159 10.51 -13.23 -30.09
CA GLY A 159 11.83 -12.84 -30.56
C GLY A 159 13.02 -13.45 -29.83
N ASP A 160 12.80 -14.33 -28.84
CA ASP A 160 13.85 -14.93 -28.00
C ASP A 160 14.87 -13.90 -27.47
N ASN A 161 14.39 -12.72 -27.02
CA ASN A 161 15.21 -11.58 -26.61
C ASN A 161 15.97 -11.86 -25.29
N PHE A 162 16.96 -12.75 -25.34
CA PHE A 162 17.85 -13.12 -24.24
C PHE A 162 19.33 -13.10 -24.67
N PRO A 163 20.23 -12.33 -24.02
CA PRO A 163 19.94 -11.34 -22.96
C PRO A 163 19.10 -10.17 -23.48
N PRO A 164 18.19 -9.60 -22.65
CA PRO A 164 17.25 -8.59 -23.10
C PRO A 164 17.92 -7.35 -23.71
N GLN A 165 17.55 -7.03 -24.94
CA GLN A 165 17.94 -5.81 -25.66
C GLN A 165 16.78 -4.83 -25.68
N HIS A 166 17.13 -3.54 -25.77
CA HIS A 166 16.14 -2.46 -25.85
C HIS A 166 15.45 -2.48 -27.23
N PRO A 167 14.11 -2.51 -27.30
CA PRO A 167 13.40 -2.68 -28.57
C PRO A 167 13.57 -1.49 -29.54
N GLU A 168 13.86 -0.29 -29.00
CA GLU A 168 13.99 0.94 -29.78
C GLU A 168 15.46 1.34 -30.03
N PHE A 169 16.42 0.62 -29.41
CA PHE A 169 17.83 0.93 -29.48
C PHE A 169 18.66 -0.33 -29.78
N ALA A 170 18.96 -0.56 -31.03
CA ALA A 170 19.73 -1.72 -31.48
C ALA A 170 21.09 -1.81 -30.76
N GLY A 171 21.39 -2.99 -30.20
CA GLY A 171 22.63 -3.25 -29.49
C GLY A 171 22.70 -2.69 -28.06
N ALA A 172 21.69 -1.93 -27.61
CA ALA A 172 21.61 -1.47 -26.23
C ALA A 172 20.88 -2.51 -25.35
N ARG A 173 21.37 -2.68 -24.12
CA ARG A 173 20.73 -3.55 -23.13
C ARG A 173 19.45 -2.92 -22.59
N LEU A 174 18.42 -3.73 -22.37
CA LEU A 174 17.21 -3.31 -21.71
C LEU A 174 17.47 -3.12 -20.21
N THR A 175 17.59 -1.87 -19.77
CA THR A 175 17.81 -1.50 -18.35
C THR A 175 16.54 -0.99 -17.66
N TYR A 176 15.44 -0.85 -18.41
CA TYR A 176 14.12 -0.53 -17.89
C TYR A 176 13.55 -1.71 -17.07
N PRO A 177 12.83 -1.47 -15.95
CA PRO A 177 12.17 -2.54 -15.19
C PRO A 177 11.10 -3.25 -16.03
N PHE A 178 11.38 -4.46 -16.47
CA PHE A 178 10.59 -5.19 -17.50
C PHE A 178 9.84 -6.41 -16.96
N ILE A 179 9.96 -6.77 -15.68
CA ILE A 179 9.39 -8.04 -15.16
C ILE A 179 7.88 -8.13 -15.36
N VAL A 180 7.15 -7.00 -15.33
CA VAL A 180 5.70 -6.99 -15.55
C VAL A 180 5.36 -7.32 -16.99
N ASP A 181 6.14 -6.83 -17.95
CA ASP A 181 5.98 -7.13 -19.38
C ASP A 181 6.45 -8.54 -19.70
N PHE A 182 7.56 -8.97 -19.10
CA PHE A 182 8.02 -10.36 -19.21
C PHE A 182 6.97 -11.35 -18.69
N LEU A 183 6.30 -11.05 -17.57
CA LEU A 183 5.19 -11.88 -17.07
C LEU A 183 4.04 -11.96 -18.09
N THR A 184 3.71 -10.86 -18.76
CA THR A 184 2.73 -10.88 -19.85
C THR A 184 3.20 -11.78 -21.00
N ALA A 185 4.48 -11.68 -21.40
CA ALA A 185 5.07 -12.56 -22.40
C ALA A 185 4.98 -14.04 -22.01
N MET A 186 5.20 -14.38 -20.74
CA MET A 186 4.99 -15.75 -20.24
C MET A 186 3.55 -16.23 -20.46
N PHE A 187 2.53 -15.37 -20.18
CA PHE A 187 1.14 -15.72 -20.41
C PHE A 187 0.81 -15.86 -21.90
N VAL A 188 1.38 -15.01 -22.75
CA VAL A 188 1.23 -15.13 -24.22
C VAL A 188 1.83 -16.45 -24.71
N ARG A 189 3.06 -16.79 -24.29
CA ARG A 189 3.69 -18.08 -24.62
C ARG A 189 2.92 -19.28 -24.07
N ALA A 190 2.21 -19.11 -22.96
CA ALA A 190 1.31 -20.12 -22.40
C ALA A 190 -0.07 -20.19 -23.08
N GLY A 191 -0.27 -19.48 -24.20
CA GLY A 191 -1.44 -19.55 -25.07
C GLY A 191 -2.54 -18.55 -24.76
N ALA A 192 -2.24 -17.45 -24.05
CA ALA A 192 -3.15 -16.32 -23.95
C ALA A 192 -2.96 -15.37 -25.16
N THR A 193 -4.03 -14.64 -25.54
CA THR A 193 -3.88 -13.52 -26.49
C THR A 193 -3.17 -12.36 -25.80
N LEU A 194 -2.45 -11.52 -26.54
CA LEU A 194 -1.77 -10.34 -26.01
C LEU A 194 -2.75 -9.44 -25.26
N GLN A 195 -3.87 -9.08 -25.87
CA GLN A 195 -4.93 -8.28 -25.24
C GLN A 195 -5.46 -8.93 -23.97
N GLY A 196 -5.77 -10.23 -24.00
CA GLY A 196 -6.29 -10.95 -22.83
C GLY A 196 -5.27 -11.03 -21.70
N ALA A 197 -3.99 -11.28 -22.00
CA ALA A 197 -2.93 -11.33 -21.01
C ALA A 197 -2.74 -9.97 -20.33
N MET A 198 -2.66 -8.87 -21.10
CA MET A 198 -2.56 -7.52 -20.58
C MET A 198 -3.78 -7.13 -19.74
N PHE A 199 -4.98 -7.40 -20.23
CA PHE A 199 -6.23 -7.07 -19.51
C PHE A 199 -6.30 -7.77 -18.15
N TRP A 200 -6.22 -9.09 -18.11
CA TRP A 200 -6.42 -9.86 -16.88
C TRP A 200 -5.31 -9.64 -15.86
N GLN A 201 -4.06 -9.50 -16.31
CA GLN A 201 -2.94 -9.19 -15.43
C GLN A 201 -3.13 -7.82 -14.77
N ASN A 202 -3.42 -6.78 -15.55
CA ASN A 202 -3.59 -5.41 -15.03
C ASN A 202 -4.82 -5.30 -14.14
N PHE A 203 -5.94 -5.89 -14.53
CA PHE A 203 -7.17 -5.90 -13.74
C PHE A 203 -6.97 -6.60 -12.38
N ALA A 204 -6.31 -7.76 -12.37
CA ALA A 204 -6.00 -8.49 -11.14
C ALA A 204 -5.07 -7.68 -10.22
N MET A 205 -4.03 -7.05 -10.76
CA MET A 205 -3.11 -6.19 -10.00
C MET A 205 -3.84 -4.96 -9.44
N MET A 206 -4.70 -4.32 -10.24
CA MET A 206 -5.44 -3.11 -9.82
C MET A 206 -6.45 -3.38 -8.72
N MET A 207 -7.23 -4.46 -8.82
CA MET A 207 -8.15 -4.88 -7.78
C MET A 207 -7.40 -5.28 -6.51
N SER A 208 -6.23 -5.91 -6.65
CA SER A 208 -5.37 -6.26 -5.52
C SER A 208 -4.76 -5.03 -4.85
N LEU A 209 -4.27 -4.06 -5.63
CA LEU A 209 -3.81 -2.77 -5.09
C LEU A 209 -4.92 -2.05 -4.32
N THR A 210 -6.14 -1.99 -4.88
CA THR A 210 -7.32 -1.41 -4.22
C THR A 210 -7.57 -2.08 -2.86
N GLY A 211 -7.52 -3.41 -2.80
CA GLY A 211 -7.66 -4.17 -1.56
C GLY A 211 -6.53 -3.92 -0.55
N LEU A 212 -5.29 -3.81 -1.02
CA LEU A 212 -4.12 -3.53 -0.19
C LEU A 212 -4.14 -2.09 0.35
N LEU A 213 -4.51 -1.09 -0.47
CA LEU A 213 -4.69 0.30 -0.03
C LEU A 213 -5.79 0.43 1.03
N HIS A 214 -6.95 -0.18 0.80
CA HIS A 214 -8.04 -0.18 1.77
C HIS A 214 -7.59 -0.81 3.10
N ARG A 215 -6.93 -1.95 3.04
CA ARG A 215 -6.40 -2.62 4.23
C ARG A 215 -5.35 -1.80 4.96
N TRP A 216 -4.39 -1.20 4.23
CA TRP A 216 -3.40 -0.27 4.76
C TRP A 216 -4.08 0.88 5.50
N ALA A 217 -4.99 1.59 4.81
CA ALA A 217 -5.73 2.70 5.39
C ALA A 217 -6.59 2.27 6.60
N LEU A 218 -7.23 1.08 6.55
CA LEU A 218 -8.02 0.55 7.67
C LEU A 218 -7.17 0.27 8.90
N ARG A 219 -5.96 -0.26 8.74
CA ARG A 219 -5.05 -0.48 9.85
C ARG A 219 -4.56 0.82 10.50
N LEU A 220 -4.29 1.85 9.70
CA LEU A 220 -3.86 3.15 10.19
C LEU A 220 -4.99 3.92 10.87
N THR A 221 -6.16 3.97 10.24
CA THR A 221 -7.30 4.79 10.68
C THR A 221 -8.20 4.09 11.68
N ARG A 222 -8.24 2.74 11.66
CA ARG A 222 -9.15 1.88 12.41
C ARG A 222 -10.63 2.21 12.21
N ARG A 223 -10.98 2.80 11.04
CA ARG A 223 -12.32 3.24 10.66
C ARG A 223 -12.61 2.89 9.22
N GLY A 224 -13.64 2.05 8.96
CA GLY A 224 -13.96 1.57 7.61
C GLY A 224 -14.25 2.71 6.63
N GLY A 225 -15.09 3.68 6.99
CA GLY A 225 -15.40 4.83 6.12
C GLY A 225 -14.15 5.69 5.80
N ALA A 226 -13.27 5.91 6.78
CA ALA A 226 -12.01 6.62 6.53
C ALA A 226 -11.09 5.82 5.61
N ALA A 227 -11.05 4.50 5.75
CA ALA A 227 -10.24 3.65 4.90
C ALA A 227 -10.73 3.66 3.45
N LEU A 228 -12.04 3.61 3.22
CA LEU A 228 -12.62 3.75 1.87
C LEU A 228 -12.34 5.13 1.28
N ALA A 229 -12.53 6.20 2.06
CA ALA A 229 -12.22 7.56 1.63
C ALA A 229 -10.73 7.72 1.27
N ALA A 230 -9.81 7.17 2.08
CA ALA A 230 -8.38 7.20 1.77
C ALA A 230 -8.06 6.45 0.48
N THR A 231 -8.70 5.30 0.23
CA THR A 231 -8.54 4.54 -1.00
C THR A 231 -9.05 5.33 -2.21
N ALA A 232 -10.22 5.96 -2.09
CA ALA A 232 -10.77 6.83 -3.14
C ALA A 232 -9.86 8.04 -3.44
N LEU A 233 -9.31 8.69 -2.38
CA LEU A 233 -8.37 9.80 -2.53
C LEU A 233 -7.09 9.41 -3.27
N VAL A 234 -6.65 8.15 -3.17
CA VAL A 234 -5.49 7.63 -3.92
C VAL A 234 -5.87 7.34 -5.36
N LEU A 235 -6.97 6.62 -5.60
CA LEU A 235 -7.36 6.15 -6.93
C LEU A 235 -7.93 7.26 -7.82
N LEU A 236 -8.63 8.22 -7.23
CA LEU A 236 -9.21 9.36 -7.92
C LEU A 236 -8.45 10.65 -7.59
N SER A 237 -7.11 10.55 -7.49
CA SER A 237 -6.26 11.70 -7.21
C SER A 237 -6.40 12.78 -8.29
N GLY A 238 -6.47 14.03 -7.87
CA GLY A 238 -6.59 15.20 -8.75
C GLY A 238 -6.57 16.50 -7.93
N GLY A 239 -6.63 17.63 -8.63
CA GLY A 239 -6.64 18.96 -8.05
C GLY A 239 -7.95 19.71 -8.31
N PHE A 240 -7.85 21.04 -8.48
CA PHE A 240 -8.99 21.89 -8.76
C PHE A 240 -9.40 21.95 -10.23
N SER A 241 -8.79 21.21 -11.11
CA SER A 241 -9.03 21.26 -12.56
C SER A 241 -10.46 20.86 -12.99
N TRP A 242 -11.25 20.24 -12.10
CA TRP A 242 -12.71 20.09 -12.32
C TRP A 242 -13.43 21.43 -12.54
N TRP A 243 -12.83 22.55 -12.11
CA TRP A 243 -13.35 23.87 -12.40
C TRP A 243 -13.35 24.20 -13.90
N VAL A 244 -12.33 23.73 -14.62
CA VAL A 244 -12.25 23.86 -16.09
C VAL A 244 -13.42 23.13 -16.74
N PHE A 245 -13.70 21.89 -16.31
CA PHE A 245 -14.87 21.13 -16.76
C PHE A 245 -16.19 21.89 -16.56
N LEU A 246 -16.38 22.54 -15.40
CA LEU A 246 -17.59 23.34 -15.16
C LEU A 246 -17.67 24.56 -16.08
N GLY A 247 -16.54 25.21 -16.35
CA GLY A 247 -16.45 26.33 -17.31
C GLY A 247 -16.82 25.90 -18.73
N GLU A 248 -16.27 24.77 -19.20
CA GLU A 248 -16.59 24.18 -20.50
C GLU A 248 -18.06 23.75 -20.60
N ALA A 249 -18.60 23.14 -19.54
CA ALA A 249 -20.01 22.76 -19.50
C ALA A 249 -20.96 23.96 -19.54
N ALA A 250 -20.54 25.12 -18.98
CA ALA A 250 -21.33 26.34 -18.98
C ALA A 250 -21.24 27.08 -20.32
N SER A 251 -20.08 27.13 -20.97
CA SER A 251 -19.85 27.88 -22.20
C SER A 251 -20.10 27.08 -23.49
N GLY A 252 -19.96 25.74 -23.45
CA GLY A 252 -19.93 24.90 -24.64
C GLY A 252 -21.29 24.47 -25.22
N GLY A 253 -22.42 24.90 -24.67
CA GLY A 253 -23.76 24.58 -25.18
C GLY A 253 -24.23 23.13 -24.99
N ARG A 254 -23.31 22.17 -24.67
CA ARG A 254 -23.62 20.76 -24.44
C ARG A 254 -24.10 20.46 -23.01
N GLY A 255 -23.85 21.39 -22.08
CA GLY A 255 -24.11 21.19 -20.67
C GLY A 255 -23.29 20.04 -20.04
N VAL A 256 -23.47 19.81 -18.74
CA VAL A 256 -22.70 18.81 -17.98
C VAL A 256 -22.84 17.40 -18.55
N PHE A 257 -24.07 16.94 -18.84
CA PHE A 257 -24.31 15.58 -19.32
C PHE A 257 -23.81 15.35 -20.76
N GLY A 258 -23.97 16.36 -21.62
CA GLY A 258 -23.45 16.27 -23.00
C GLY A 258 -21.93 16.23 -23.03
N LEU A 259 -21.26 16.97 -22.14
CA LEU A 259 -19.80 16.95 -22.02
C LEU A 259 -19.30 15.62 -21.42
N LEU A 260 -19.97 15.06 -20.41
CA LEU A 260 -19.65 13.74 -19.86
C LEU A 260 -19.78 12.60 -20.88
N GLY A 261 -20.60 12.75 -21.91
CA GLY A 261 -20.72 11.81 -23.03
C GLY A 261 -19.54 11.82 -24.00
N GLY A 262 -18.61 12.79 -23.90
CA GLY A 262 -17.43 12.90 -24.77
C GLY A 262 -16.47 13.97 -24.24
N LEU A 263 -15.67 13.62 -23.21
CA LEU A 263 -14.63 14.47 -22.65
C LEU A 263 -13.46 14.58 -23.65
N GLU A 264 -13.07 15.81 -23.99
CA GLU A 264 -12.09 16.07 -25.04
C GLU A 264 -10.65 15.86 -24.58
N HIS A 265 -10.36 16.11 -23.30
CA HIS A 265 -9.01 15.97 -22.71
C HIS A 265 -9.05 15.46 -21.28
N ASP A 266 -7.89 15.11 -20.75
CA ASP A 266 -7.72 14.78 -19.34
C ASP A 266 -7.67 16.05 -18.50
N TYR A 267 -8.36 16.06 -17.35
CA TYR A 267 -8.43 17.22 -16.46
C TYR A 267 -7.30 17.28 -15.45
N THR A 268 -6.63 16.18 -15.15
CA THR A 268 -5.50 16.19 -14.19
C THR A 268 -4.16 16.53 -14.86
N VAL A 269 -4.06 16.42 -16.19
CA VAL A 269 -2.87 16.76 -16.97
C VAL A 269 -3.23 17.71 -18.09
N MET A 270 -3.12 19.02 -17.82
CA MET A 270 -3.28 20.11 -18.78
C MET A 270 -2.08 21.07 -18.65
N GLY A 271 -0.93 20.65 -19.22
CA GLY A 271 0.35 21.35 -19.03
C GLY A 271 0.33 22.82 -19.48
N HIS A 272 -0.45 23.15 -20.53
CA HIS A 272 -0.58 24.52 -21.07
C HIS A 272 -1.20 25.54 -20.06
N ILE A 273 -1.93 25.05 -19.05
CA ILE A 273 -2.48 25.85 -17.95
C ILE A 273 -1.95 25.41 -16.58
N GLY A 274 -0.85 24.67 -16.57
CA GLY A 274 -0.07 24.30 -15.38
C GLY A 274 -0.71 23.23 -14.49
N TYR A 275 -1.65 22.41 -14.97
CA TYR A 275 -2.07 21.19 -14.27
C TYR A 275 -1.16 20.02 -14.68
N GLN A 276 -0.41 19.49 -13.71
CA GLN A 276 0.64 18.49 -13.91
C GLN A 276 0.46 17.25 -13.03
N TRP A 277 -0.47 17.28 -12.06
CA TRP A 277 -0.71 16.16 -11.15
C TRP A 277 -1.61 15.12 -11.80
N GLY A 278 -1.02 14.22 -12.57
CA GLY A 278 -1.74 13.15 -13.25
C GLY A 278 -2.51 12.23 -12.30
N ASN A 279 -3.73 11.83 -12.72
CA ASN A 279 -4.49 10.84 -11.97
C ASN A 279 -3.72 9.53 -11.87
N ALA A 280 -3.77 8.89 -10.69
CA ALA A 280 -3.05 7.64 -10.42
C ALA A 280 -3.41 6.51 -11.40
N VAL A 281 -4.70 6.37 -11.77
CA VAL A 281 -5.17 5.27 -12.63
C VAL A 281 -4.74 5.50 -14.07
N THR A 282 -5.07 6.68 -14.63
CA THR A 282 -4.86 6.96 -16.06
C THR A 282 -3.43 7.34 -16.39
N ALA A 283 -2.78 8.16 -15.55
CA ALA A 283 -1.44 8.66 -15.84
C ALA A 283 -0.29 7.79 -15.29
N LEU A 284 -0.56 6.88 -14.33
CA LEU A 284 0.49 6.04 -13.74
C LEU A 284 0.23 4.54 -13.93
N PHE A 285 -0.96 4.03 -13.56
CA PHE A 285 -1.18 2.58 -13.48
C PHE A 285 -1.53 1.94 -14.81
N VAL A 286 -2.18 2.68 -15.73
CA VAL A 286 -2.45 2.20 -17.09
C VAL A 286 -1.20 2.31 -17.93
N THR A 287 -0.54 3.46 -17.91
CA THR A 287 0.63 3.76 -18.74
C THR A 287 1.84 2.94 -18.31
N GLN A 288 2.13 2.89 -17.02
CA GLN A 288 3.30 2.21 -16.49
C GLN A 288 2.91 1.05 -15.57
N ARG A 289 2.66 -0.09 -16.14
CA ARG A 289 2.23 -1.32 -15.46
C ARG A 289 3.18 -1.75 -14.33
N SER A 290 4.45 -1.44 -14.47
CA SER A 290 5.48 -1.66 -13.46
C SER A 290 5.21 -0.89 -12.15
N ILE A 291 4.70 0.36 -12.23
CA ILE A 291 4.27 1.14 -11.06
C ILE A 291 3.11 0.46 -10.33
N LEU A 292 2.13 -0.05 -11.06
CA LEU A 292 0.95 -0.71 -10.48
C LEU A 292 1.37 -1.86 -9.56
N LEU A 293 2.26 -2.73 -10.02
CA LEU A 293 2.79 -3.83 -9.21
C LEU A 293 3.73 -3.33 -8.10
N GLY A 294 4.60 -2.36 -8.41
CA GLY A 294 5.57 -1.80 -7.48
C GLY A 294 4.91 -1.12 -6.27
N VAL A 295 3.89 -0.30 -6.49
CA VAL A 295 3.09 0.34 -5.42
C VAL A 295 2.37 -0.71 -4.58
N ALA A 296 1.79 -1.73 -5.20
CA ALA A 296 1.10 -2.79 -4.46
C ALA A 296 2.05 -3.55 -3.51
N LEU A 297 3.26 -3.88 -3.98
CA LEU A 297 4.30 -4.51 -3.15
C LEU A 297 4.79 -3.59 -2.04
N ALA A 298 4.98 -2.29 -2.31
CA ALA A 298 5.38 -1.31 -1.31
C ALA A 298 4.31 -1.15 -0.21
N VAL A 299 3.03 -1.03 -0.57
CA VAL A 299 1.91 -0.93 0.39
C VAL A 299 1.79 -2.20 1.24
N ALA A 300 2.01 -3.38 0.64
CA ALA A 300 2.06 -4.64 1.39
C ALA A 300 3.21 -4.63 2.42
N ALA A 301 4.41 -4.21 2.03
CA ALA A 301 5.56 -4.12 2.93
C ALA A 301 5.36 -3.08 4.04
N TRP A 302 4.78 -1.89 3.74
CA TRP A 302 4.45 -0.88 4.76
C TRP A 302 3.39 -1.37 5.75
N THR A 303 2.44 -2.17 5.28
CA THR A 303 1.47 -2.83 6.16
C THR A 303 2.18 -3.76 7.16
N LEU A 304 3.23 -4.45 6.71
CA LEU A 304 4.06 -5.30 7.58
C LEU A 304 4.92 -4.48 8.55
N TRP A 305 5.48 -3.34 8.15
CA TRP A 305 6.16 -2.42 9.07
C TRP A 305 5.23 -1.94 10.19
N TRP A 306 4.01 -1.52 9.83
CA TRP A 306 3.02 -1.12 10.82
C TRP A 306 2.67 -2.25 11.78
N GLN A 307 2.44 -3.47 11.27
CA GLN A 307 2.20 -4.64 12.11
C GLN A 307 3.39 -5.00 13.01
N ALA A 308 4.61 -4.87 12.50
CA ALA A 308 5.82 -5.09 13.28
C ALA A 308 5.86 -4.17 14.50
N SER A 309 5.46 -2.91 14.30
CA SER A 309 5.36 -1.89 15.35
C SER A 309 4.23 -2.16 16.36
N GLU A 310 3.08 -2.68 15.93
CA GLU A 310 1.96 -3.01 16.83
C GLU A 310 2.28 -4.19 17.76
N ARG A 311 2.98 -5.19 17.24
CA ARG A 311 3.40 -6.37 18.02
C ARG A 311 4.42 -6.04 19.10
N ALA A 312 5.28 -5.07 18.85
CA ALA A 312 6.22 -4.58 19.83
C ALA A 312 5.51 -3.94 21.04
N GLY A 313 4.53 -3.06 20.81
CA GLY A 313 3.73 -2.43 21.86
C GLY A 313 2.91 -3.40 22.70
N GLY A 314 2.39 -4.48 22.09
CA GLY A 314 1.63 -5.52 22.80
C GLY A 314 2.48 -6.40 23.74
N ARG A 315 3.77 -6.60 23.44
CA ARG A 315 4.70 -7.32 24.32
C ARG A 315 5.07 -6.50 25.56
N GLY A 316 5.35 -5.22 25.38
CA GLY A 316 5.67 -4.31 26.50
C GLY A 316 4.52 -4.21 27.52
N ARG A 317 3.26 -4.12 27.06
CA ARG A 317 2.09 -4.14 27.95
C ARG A 317 1.95 -5.45 28.76
N ARG A 318 2.20 -6.60 28.15
CA ARG A 318 2.14 -7.91 28.84
C ARG A 318 3.28 -8.10 29.83
N GLN A 319 4.46 -7.57 29.56
CA GLN A 319 5.59 -7.62 30.49
C GLN A 319 5.39 -6.64 31.65
N GLY A 320 4.89 -5.44 31.43
CA GLY A 320 4.53 -4.49 32.48
C GLY A 320 3.40 -5.01 33.40
N GLN A 321 2.39 -5.70 32.84
CA GLN A 321 1.33 -6.34 33.63
C GLN A 321 1.85 -7.53 34.46
N LYS A 322 2.81 -8.32 33.95
CA LYS A 322 3.44 -9.39 34.72
C LYS A 322 4.32 -8.85 35.85
N ALA A 323 5.15 -7.83 35.57
CA ALA A 323 5.99 -7.19 36.59
C ALA A 323 5.14 -6.51 37.66
N GLY A 324 4.02 -5.87 37.30
CA GLY A 324 3.07 -5.30 38.27
C GLY A 324 2.32 -6.35 39.11
N ALA A 325 2.03 -7.53 38.52
CA ALA A 325 1.40 -8.63 39.26
C ALA A 325 2.40 -9.35 40.21
N GLU A 326 3.66 -9.49 39.79
CA GLU A 326 4.73 -10.05 40.66
C GLU A 326 5.13 -9.09 41.76
N GLY A 327 5.11 -7.77 41.54
CA GLY A 327 5.33 -6.75 42.54
C GLY A 327 4.20 -6.70 43.59
N SER A 328 2.94 -6.92 43.16
CA SER A 328 1.78 -6.97 44.06
C SER A 328 1.72 -8.23 44.93
N ASN A 329 2.30 -9.35 44.50
CA ASN A 329 2.39 -10.57 45.31
C ASN A 329 3.51 -10.48 46.37
N LYS A 330 4.65 -9.84 46.04
CA LYS A 330 5.73 -9.66 47.05
C LYS A 330 5.36 -8.72 48.19
N THR A 331 4.40 -7.80 47.98
CA THR A 331 3.89 -6.94 49.06
C THR A 331 2.81 -7.60 49.95
N LYS A 332 2.20 -8.73 49.51
CA LYS A 332 1.22 -9.47 50.32
C LYS A 332 1.88 -10.52 51.21
N ASP A 333 3.04 -11.05 50.86
CA ASP A 333 3.76 -12.03 51.68
C ASP A 333 4.60 -11.40 52.83
N GLY A 334 4.72 -10.04 52.87
CA GLY A 334 5.40 -9.29 53.90
C GLY A 334 4.53 -8.80 55.08
N ALA A 335 3.19 -9.01 55.02
CA ALA A 335 2.25 -8.43 56.00
C ALA A 335 1.47 -9.46 56.83
N SER A 336 1.95 -10.68 56.97
CA SER A 336 1.27 -11.72 57.77
C SER A 336 2.17 -12.38 58.80
N VAL A 337 2.79 -11.60 59.70
CA VAL A 337 3.25 -12.04 60.99
C VAL A 337 3.08 -10.86 61.95
N ILE A 338 2.04 -10.82 62.71
CA ILE A 338 1.82 -10.35 64.09
C ILE A 338 0.30 -10.25 64.34
N GLU A 339 -0.13 -11.04 65.24
CA GLU A 339 -1.14 -10.95 66.29
C GLU A 339 -2.12 -12.13 66.33
N SER A 340 -1.85 -12.92 67.34
CA SER A 340 -2.73 -13.95 67.87
C SER A 340 -3.49 -13.42 69.06
N ARG A 341 -4.66 -13.98 69.33
CA ARG A 341 -5.46 -14.05 70.58
C ARG A 341 -6.66 -13.11 70.71
N GLY A 342 -7.80 -13.79 70.87
CA GLY A 342 -9.00 -13.21 71.43
C GLY A 342 -10.29 -13.97 71.07
N GLU A 343 -10.71 -14.78 72.01
CA GLU A 343 -11.89 -15.65 72.12
C GLU A 343 -13.25 -15.05 71.71
N GLY A 344 -14.22 -15.92 71.33
CA GLY A 344 -15.61 -15.61 71.53
C GLY A 344 -16.65 -16.29 70.61
N LYS A 345 -17.17 -17.41 71.08
CA LYS A 345 -18.33 -18.17 70.54
C LYS A 345 -19.58 -17.31 70.31
N LYS A 346 -20.33 -17.61 69.19
CA LYS A 346 -21.71 -18.13 69.29
C LYS A 346 -22.32 -18.46 67.94
N LYS A 347 -22.89 -19.68 67.90
CA LYS A 347 -23.80 -20.20 66.86
C LYS A 347 -25.14 -19.49 66.89
N VAL A 348 -25.75 -19.25 65.72
CA VAL A 348 -27.19 -19.44 65.52
C VAL A 348 -27.49 -19.89 64.09
N LYS A 349 -28.21 -21.00 63.99
CA LYS A 349 -28.85 -21.52 62.78
C LYS A 349 -30.13 -20.76 62.53
N SER A 350 -30.50 -20.52 61.25
CA SER A 350 -31.87 -20.80 60.86
C SER A 350 -32.01 -20.91 59.34
N GLN A 351 -32.92 -21.76 58.97
CA GLN A 351 -33.25 -22.32 57.66
C GLN A 351 -34.14 -21.37 56.83
N ALA A 352 -34.01 -21.52 55.54
CA ALA A 352 -35.02 -21.97 54.59
C ALA A 352 -35.64 -20.98 53.62
N LYS A 353 -35.70 -21.49 52.41
CA LYS A 353 -36.65 -21.37 51.28
C LYS A 353 -36.59 -20.21 50.30
N GLY A 354 -36.17 -20.54 49.12
CA GLY A 354 -37.06 -20.57 47.91
C GLY A 354 -37.15 -19.24 47.15
N GLY A 355 -36.63 -19.21 45.93
CA GLY A 355 -36.97 -18.15 45.01
C GLY A 355 -35.99 -18.00 43.86
N ARG A 356 -36.23 -18.72 42.79
CA ARG A 356 -35.55 -18.66 41.52
C ARG A 356 -35.85 -17.32 40.82
N LYS A 357 -34.89 -16.41 40.78
CA LYS A 357 -34.89 -15.27 39.82
C LYS A 357 -33.48 -15.07 39.31
N THR A 358 -33.37 -15.32 37.99
CA THR A 358 -32.21 -14.99 37.19
C THR A 358 -31.95 -13.47 37.19
N THR A 359 -30.95 -13.05 37.91
CA THR A 359 -30.47 -11.66 37.83
C THR A 359 -29.05 -11.65 37.28
N ARG A 360 -28.93 -11.08 36.12
CA ARG A 360 -27.71 -10.80 35.35
C ARG A 360 -26.79 -9.89 36.20
N VAL A 361 -25.80 -10.47 36.85
CA VAL A 361 -24.75 -9.70 37.53
C VAL A 361 -23.81 -9.12 36.48
N ARG A 362 -24.00 -7.85 36.25
CA ARG A 362 -23.05 -6.98 35.52
C ARG A 362 -22.00 -6.57 36.53
N SER A 363 -20.87 -7.28 36.54
CA SER A 363 -19.72 -6.88 37.34
C SER A 363 -19.12 -5.57 36.77
N LYS A 364 -19.45 -4.46 37.43
CA LYS A 364 -18.66 -3.24 37.36
C LYS A 364 -17.34 -3.50 38.10
N GLN A 365 -16.30 -3.80 37.33
CA GLN A 365 -14.93 -3.70 37.81
C GLN A 365 -14.39 -2.37 37.29
N GLU A 366 -14.68 -1.30 38.02
CA GLU A 366 -13.96 -0.04 37.89
C GLU A 366 -12.59 -0.24 38.56
N ALA A 367 -11.60 -0.61 37.73
CA ALA A 367 -10.21 -0.50 38.11
C ALA A 367 -9.88 1.00 38.22
N LYS A 368 -9.53 1.43 39.41
CA LYS A 368 -8.86 2.71 39.67
C LYS A 368 -7.45 2.64 39.04
N ASP A 369 -7.35 2.92 37.75
CA ASP A 369 -6.09 3.26 37.14
C ASP A 369 -5.85 4.75 37.37
N GLY A 370 -4.85 5.07 38.17
CA GLY A 370 -4.46 6.44 38.45
C GLY A 370 -4.06 7.19 37.17
N PRO A 371 -4.29 8.50 37.09
CA PRO A 371 -4.07 9.30 35.87
C PRO A 371 -2.60 9.34 35.36
N GLY A 372 -1.63 8.92 36.17
CA GLY A 372 -0.21 8.92 35.82
C GLY A 372 0.26 7.75 34.93
N ALA A 373 -0.36 6.55 35.07
CA ALA A 373 0.04 5.38 34.27
C ALA A 373 -0.51 5.40 32.82
N GLN A 374 -1.63 6.07 32.60
CA GLN A 374 -2.25 6.23 31.29
C GLN A 374 -1.56 7.32 30.47
N ALA A 375 -1.08 8.40 31.11
CA ALA A 375 -0.34 9.47 30.45
C ALA A 375 1.04 9.02 29.94
N ALA A 376 1.72 8.10 30.63
CA ALA A 376 3.00 7.54 30.19
C ALA A 376 2.87 6.54 29.03
N ALA A 377 1.70 5.86 28.90
CA ALA A 377 1.46 4.90 27.80
C ALA A 377 1.04 5.59 26.49
N ASP A 378 0.59 6.82 26.53
CA ASP A 378 0.18 7.63 25.38
C ASP A 378 1.25 8.63 24.92
N SER A 379 2.43 8.62 25.52
CA SER A 379 3.52 9.46 25.03
C SER A 379 3.95 8.98 23.64
N SER A 380 3.86 9.87 22.65
CA SER A 380 4.27 9.64 21.25
C SER A 380 5.68 9.09 21.14
N PHE A 381 6.51 9.37 22.14
CA PHE A 381 7.91 8.94 22.26
C PHE A 381 8.10 7.48 22.70
N ALA A 382 7.20 6.91 23.52
CA ALA A 382 7.33 5.52 23.94
C ALA A 382 7.26 4.52 22.76
N PHE A 383 6.57 4.89 21.68
CA PHE A 383 6.52 4.09 20.45
C PHE A 383 7.87 4.01 19.73
N CYS A 384 8.65 5.10 19.74
CA CYS A 384 9.95 5.17 19.07
C CYS A 384 10.99 4.25 19.69
N LEU A 385 10.79 3.85 20.96
CA LEU A 385 11.73 3.04 21.74
C LEU A 385 11.52 1.53 21.61
N LEU A 386 10.41 1.08 20.97
CA LEU A 386 10.09 -0.34 20.87
C LEU A 386 10.65 -0.95 19.57
N PRO A 387 11.45 -2.02 19.65
CA PRO A 387 11.95 -2.70 18.48
C PRO A 387 10.81 -3.37 17.72
N PHE A 388 10.82 -3.26 16.40
CA PHE A 388 9.83 -3.90 15.54
C PHE A 388 9.96 -5.43 15.58
N ALA A 389 8.87 -6.15 15.33
CA ALA A 389 8.89 -7.60 15.30
C ALA A 389 9.65 -8.13 14.07
N LEU A 390 10.62 -9.03 14.27
CA LEU A 390 11.54 -9.48 13.23
C LEU A 390 10.85 -10.16 12.03
N ARG A 391 9.87 -11.06 12.28
CA ARG A 391 9.21 -11.82 11.18
C ARG A 391 8.52 -10.93 10.14
N PRO A 392 7.69 -9.93 10.51
CA PRO A 392 7.14 -9.01 9.52
C PRO A 392 8.21 -8.18 8.81
N MET A 393 9.32 -7.81 9.50
CA MET A 393 10.40 -7.05 8.90
C MET A 393 11.19 -7.88 7.88
N LEU A 394 11.45 -9.16 8.18
CA LEU A 394 12.03 -10.09 7.22
C LEU A 394 11.16 -10.22 5.96
N ALA A 395 9.85 -10.42 6.13
CA ALA A 395 8.94 -10.55 5.01
C ALA A 395 8.84 -9.25 4.20
N ALA A 396 8.80 -8.09 4.86
CA ALA A 396 8.82 -6.78 4.19
C ALA A 396 10.12 -6.59 3.39
N GLY A 397 11.27 -7.03 3.92
CA GLY A 397 12.56 -7.01 3.22
C GLY A 397 12.55 -7.90 1.97
N LEU A 398 12.06 -9.14 2.08
CA LEU A 398 11.93 -10.04 0.93
C LEU A 398 11.02 -9.46 -0.15
N ILE A 399 9.88 -8.85 0.23
CA ILE A 399 8.98 -8.18 -0.73
C ILE A 399 9.68 -6.98 -1.37
N ALA A 400 10.38 -6.14 -0.59
CA ALA A 400 11.14 -5.01 -1.13
C ALA A 400 12.25 -5.46 -2.09
N GLY A 401 12.89 -6.60 -1.81
CA GLY A 401 13.92 -7.19 -2.67
C GLY A 401 13.44 -7.66 -4.04
N LEU A 402 12.12 -7.82 -4.26
CA LEU A 402 11.57 -8.15 -5.57
C LEU A 402 11.48 -6.92 -6.50
N LEU A 403 11.62 -5.70 -5.94
CA LEU A 403 11.27 -4.47 -6.64
C LEU A 403 12.23 -4.01 -7.75
N PRO A 404 13.56 -4.19 -7.73
CA PRO A 404 14.46 -3.54 -8.69
C PRO A 404 14.07 -3.73 -10.15
N LEU A 405 13.82 -4.96 -10.60
CA LEU A 405 13.39 -5.27 -11.96
C LEU A 405 11.86 -5.15 -12.18
N VAL A 406 11.09 -5.01 -11.10
CA VAL A 406 9.64 -4.73 -11.15
C VAL A 406 9.40 -3.23 -11.30
N HIS A 407 9.94 -2.41 -10.37
CA HIS A 407 9.84 -0.96 -10.37
C HIS A 407 10.92 -0.33 -9.48
N ALA A 408 11.98 0.16 -10.08
CA ALA A 408 13.17 0.65 -9.37
C ALA A 408 12.88 1.81 -8.40
N HIS A 409 11.98 2.75 -8.76
CA HIS A 409 11.59 3.86 -7.87
C HIS A 409 10.94 3.37 -6.58
N SER A 410 10.11 2.31 -6.64
CA SER A 410 9.53 1.69 -5.44
C SER A 410 10.61 1.16 -4.52
N PHE A 411 11.66 0.53 -5.06
CA PHE A 411 12.78 0.03 -4.27
C PHE A 411 13.52 1.18 -3.57
N VAL A 412 13.85 2.24 -4.32
CA VAL A 412 14.54 3.42 -3.76
C VAL A 412 13.71 4.06 -2.65
N VAL A 413 12.41 4.25 -2.85
CA VAL A 413 11.49 4.78 -1.83
C VAL A 413 11.46 3.88 -0.59
N MET A 414 11.37 2.56 -0.77
CA MET A 414 11.37 1.61 0.36
C MET A 414 12.65 1.71 1.19
N MET A 415 13.82 1.79 0.53
CA MET A 415 15.10 1.89 1.22
C MET A 415 15.28 3.26 1.91
N LEU A 416 14.89 4.36 1.24
CA LEU A 416 14.97 5.71 1.78
C LEU A 416 14.07 5.90 3.02
N VAL A 417 12.81 5.54 2.90
CA VAL A 417 11.83 5.66 3.99
C VAL A 417 12.22 4.74 5.15
N GLY A 418 12.66 3.50 4.85
CA GLY A 418 13.13 2.55 5.86
C GLY A 418 14.37 3.03 6.62
N ALA A 419 15.36 3.56 5.91
CA ALA A 419 16.56 4.14 6.51
C ALA A 419 16.23 5.34 7.40
N CYS A 420 15.39 6.27 6.92
CA CYS A 420 14.92 7.42 7.70
C CYS A 420 14.17 6.96 8.97
N MET A 421 13.31 5.95 8.87
CA MET A 421 12.59 5.39 10.03
C MET A 421 13.57 4.80 11.05
N ALA A 422 14.57 4.05 10.62
CA ALA A 422 15.62 3.48 11.49
C ALA A 422 16.41 4.57 12.21
N LEU A 423 16.81 5.63 11.47
CA LEU A 423 17.55 6.77 12.03
C LEU A 423 16.71 7.54 13.05
N LEU A 424 15.44 7.83 12.76
CA LEU A 424 14.53 8.50 13.69
C LEU A 424 14.32 7.69 14.98
N GLN A 425 14.17 6.37 14.87
CA GLN A 425 14.06 5.51 16.04
C GLN A 425 15.34 5.48 16.87
N GLY A 426 16.51 5.39 16.22
CA GLY A 426 17.79 5.45 16.90
C GLY A 426 18.03 6.79 17.62
N ALA A 427 17.73 7.91 16.96
CA ALA A 427 17.81 9.24 17.55
C ALA A 427 16.87 9.40 18.76
N ALA A 428 15.63 8.91 18.67
CA ALA A 428 14.68 8.95 19.79
C ALA A 428 15.22 8.23 21.03
N VAL A 429 15.87 7.06 20.87
CA VAL A 429 16.53 6.34 21.98
C VAL A 429 17.61 7.17 22.65
N LEU A 430 18.41 7.91 21.85
CA LEU A 430 19.53 8.72 22.38
C LEU A 430 19.05 10.00 23.08
N VAL A 431 18.02 10.68 22.52
CA VAL A 431 17.47 11.93 23.07
C VAL A 431 16.79 11.69 24.42
N LEU A 432 15.94 10.67 24.50
CA LEU A 432 15.19 10.38 25.74
C LEU A 432 16.12 10.04 26.93
N ARG A 433 17.32 9.54 26.69
CA ARG A 433 18.31 9.34 27.72
C ARG A 433 18.81 10.66 28.35
N ARG A 434 18.91 11.73 27.55
CA ARG A 434 19.35 13.05 28.06
C ARG A 434 18.30 13.70 28.94
N GLU A 435 17.00 13.46 28.67
CA GLU A 435 15.90 14.09 29.42
C GLU A 435 15.56 13.37 30.74
N VAL A 436 15.74 12.04 30.82
CA VAL A 436 15.38 11.22 32.00
C VAL A 436 16.48 11.28 33.11
N GLY A 437 17.48 12.11 32.96
CA GLY A 437 18.34 12.52 34.07
C GLY A 437 19.59 11.65 34.27
N GLY A 438 20.70 12.32 34.47
CA GLY A 438 22.03 11.76 34.71
C GLY A 438 22.25 11.12 36.11
N ASP A 439 21.31 11.12 37.05
CA ASP A 439 21.62 10.81 38.45
C ASP A 439 20.87 9.61 39.09
N GLU A 440 19.91 8.97 38.43
CA GLU A 440 19.18 7.78 38.97
C GLU A 440 19.33 6.52 38.12
N VAL A 441 20.35 6.38 37.26
CA VAL A 441 20.56 5.13 36.51
C VAL A 441 21.20 4.11 37.47
N GLY A 442 20.37 3.24 38.03
CA GLY A 442 20.80 2.08 38.81
C GLY A 442 21.80 1.22 38.00
N ARG A 443 22.78 0.64 38.71
CA ARG A 443 23.92 -0.17 38.23
C ARG A 443 23.60 -1.40 37.33
N GLY A 444 22.38 -1.48 36.74
CA GLY A 444 21.93 -2.63 35.94
C GLY A 444 21.44 -2.31 34.51
N ASP A 445 21.46 -1.06 34.07
CA ASP A 445 20.91 -0.71 32.74
C ASP A 445 21.87 -1.00 31.60
N ALA A 446 21.35 -1.64 30.54
CA ALA A 446 22.09 -1.94 29.32
C ALA A 446 22.70 -0.67 28.70
N PRO A 447 23.93 -0.73 28.16
CA PRO A 447 24.59 0.42 27.56
C PRO A 447 23.77 1.00 26.39
N ALA A 448 23.93 2.31 26.09
CA ALA A 448 23.13 3.00 25.08
C ALA A 448 23.17 2.32 23.72
N TRP A 449 24.35 1.81 23.29
CA TRP A 449 24.51 1.10 22.02
C TRP A 449 23.66 -0.17 21.96
N ALA A 450 23.50 -0.92 23.04
CA ALA A 450 22.69 -2.14 23.08
C ALA A 450 21.20 -1.83 22.84
N ARG A 451 20.70 -0.73 23.42
CA ARG A 451 19.31 -0.26 23.19
C ARG A 451 19.10 0.25 21.78
N VAL A 452 20.05 0.99 21.23
CA VAL A 452 20.04 1.41 19.82
C VAL A 452 20.04 0.19 18.91
N TRP A 453 20.88 -0.82 19.22
CA TRP A 453 20.93 -2.07 18.47
C TRP A 453 19.60 -2.84 18.49
N GLU A 454 18.93 -2.92 19.63
CA GLU A 454 17.60 -3.57 19.71
C GLU A 454 16.59 -2.94 18.76
N VAL A 455 16.59 -1.61 18.64
CA VAL A 455 15.71 -0.86 17.74
C VAL A 455 16.14 -1.01 16.27
N TRP A 456 17.45 -1.04 16.00
CA TRP A 456 17.97 -1.17 14.63
C TRP A 456 17.95 -2.59 14.09
N ARG A 457 18.09 -3.60 14.95
CA ARG A 457 18.11 -5.01 14.54
C ARG A 457 16.99 -5.41 13.57
N PRO A 458 15.71 -5.02 13.75
CA PRO A 458 14.65 -5.30 12.78
C PRO A 458 14.88 -4.65 11.42
N TRP A 459 15.43 -3.44 11.38
CA TRP A 459 15.75 -2.72 10.16
C TRP A 459 16.96 -3.33 9.43
N VAL A 460 17.94 -3.82 10.17
CA VAL A 460 19.06 -4.60 9.61
C VAL A 460 18.53 -5.88 8.97
N VAL A 461 17.62 -6.60 9.62
CA VAL A 461 16.97 -7.78 9.05
C VAL A 461 16.18 -7.44 7.78
N PHE A 462 15.43 -6.32 7.78
CA PHE A 462 14.75 -5.82 6.59
C PHE A 462 15.74 -5.51 5.47
N ALA A 463 16.77 -4.72 5.73
CA ALA A 463 17.75 -4.31 4.74
C ALA A 463 18.54 -5.51 4.18
N ALA A 464 18.98 -6.44 5.03
CA ALA A 464 19.69 -7.64 4.62
C ALA A 464 18.82 -8.55 3.72
N ALA A 465 17.54 -8.74 4.09
CA ALA A 465 16.60 -9.53 3.29
C ALA A 465 16.29 -8.86 1.94
N ALA A 466 16.14 -7.53 1.92
CA ALA A 466 15.95 -6.78 0.69
C ALA A 466 17.18 -6.86 -0.21
N SER A 467 18.37 -6.63 0.35
CA SER A 467 19.65 -6.66 -0.39
C SER A 467 19.94 -8.03 -0.98
N LEU A 468 19.62 -9.11 -0.28
CA LEU A 468 19.84 -10.48 -0.76
C LEU A 468 19.19 -10.73 -2.14
N LEU A 469 17.98 -10.22 -2.34
CA LEU A 469 17.25 -10.37 -3.61
C LEU A 469 17.50 -9.20 -4.57
N ALA A 470 17.72 -8.00 -4.05
CA ALA A 470 17.86 -6.80 -4.86
C ALA A 470 19.24 -6.66 -5.50
N LEU A 471 20.33 -6.99 -4.79
CA LEU A 471 21.70 -6.78 -5.29
C LEU A 471 21.99 -7.52 -6.60
N PRO A 472 21.61 -8.80 -6.79
CA PRO A 472 21.77 -9.46 -8.08
C PRO A 472 21.05 -8.74 -9.22
N GLN A 473 19.83 -8.24 -8.97
CA GLN A 473 19.03 -7.52 -9.96
C GLN A 473 19.67 -6.16 -10.30
N ILE A 474 20.11 -5.40 -9.28
CA ILE A 474 20.77 -4.10 -9.46
C ILE A 474 22.08 -4.29 -10.22
N PHE A 475 22.91 -5.26 -9.81
CA PHE A 475 24.16 -5.56 -10.52
C PHE A 475 23.90 -5.91 -11.98
N TRP A 476 22.85 -6.70 -12.25
CA TRP A 476 22.47 -7.08 -13.61
C TRP A 476 22.02 -5.87 -14.45
N VAL A 477 21.22 -4.94 -13.90
CA VAL A 477 20.75 -3.72 -14.60
C VAL A 477 21.87 -2.71 -14.82
N THR A 478 22.74 -2.52 -13.83
CA THR A 478 23.80 -1.49 -13.92
C THR A 478 25.00 -1.90 -14.76
N ARG A 479 25.24 -3.20 -14.90
CA ARG A 479 26.30 -3.73 -15.75
C ARG A 479 25.98 -3.44 -17.22
N GLU A 480 26.88 -2.75 -17.90
CA GLU A 480 26.74 -2.37 -19.32
C GLU A 480 25.59 -1.36 -19.60
N SER A 481 25.11 -0.65 -18.56
CA SER A 481 24.14 0.42 -18.78
C SER A 481 24.80 1.58 -19.53
N SER A 482 24.19 1.96 -20.66
CA SER A 482 24.60 3.13 -21.44
C SER A 482 24.21 4.46 -20.78
N THR A 483 23.38 4.40 -19.74
CA THR A 483 22.83 5.58 -19.09
C THR A 483 23.79 6.13 -18.05
N ARG A 484 24.22 7.39 -18.23
CA ARG A 484 25.12 8.07 -17.29
C ARG A 484 24.34 8.59 -16.08
N ALA A 485 24.84 8.32 -14.87
CA ALA A 485 24.19 8.74 -13.61
C ALA A 485 23.93 10.26 -13.53
N GLY A 486 24.80 11.10 -14.12
CA GLY A 486 24.62 12.56 -14.17
C GLY A 486 23.42 13.05 -14.97
N GLN A 487 22.80 12.21 -15.81
CA GLN A 487 21.56 12.55 -16.52
C GLN A 487 20.31 12.39 -15.67
N PHE A 488 20.39 11.60 -14.59
CA PHE A 488 19.27 11.30 -13.71
C PHE A 488 19.14 12.25 -12.53
N PHE A 489 20.18 12.94 -12.12
CA PHE A 489 20.17 13.71 -10.90
C PHE A 489 20.60 15.15 -11.15
N GLY A 490 19.72 16.09 -10.83
CA GLY A 490 19.98 17.52 -10.98
C GLY A 490 19.14 18.32 -9.99
N TRP A 491 19.64 19.48 -9.59
CA TRP A 491 18.88 20.43 -8.79
C TRP A 491 17.70 20.98 -9.62
N GLU A 492 16.51 20.90 -9.07
CA GLU A 492 15.28 21.43 -9.66
C GLU A 492 14.29 21.76 -8.54
N PHE A 493 14.05 23.05 -8.31
CA PHE A 493 13.16 23.50 -7.25
C PHE A 493 11.70 23.50 -7.71
N GLY A 494 10.82 22.96 -6.89
CA GLY A 494 9.36 23.08 -7.06
C GLY A 494 8.75 22.10 -8.07
N TRP A 495 9.49 21.04 -8.45
CA TRP A 495 9.08 20.07 -9.47
C TRP A 495 8.87 20.79 -10.82
N VAL A 496 7.86 20.48 -11.60
CA VAL A 496 7.57 21.05 -12.93
C VAL A 496 6.67 22.30 -12.86
N HIS A 497 6.84 23.17 -11.86
CA HIS A 497 5.96 24.35 -11.68
C HIS A 497 6.17 25.47 -12.73
N GLY A 498 7.26 25.42 -13.50
CA GLY A 498 7.60 26.45 -14.49
C GLY A 498 7.81 27.82 -13.83
N GLU A 499 7.14 28.83 -14.35
CA GLU A 499 7.19 30.22 -13.82
C GLU A 499 6.12 30.52 -12.76
N GLU A 500 5.23 29.53 -12.47
CA GLU A 500 4.18 29.74 -11.49
C GLU A 500 4.73 29.80 -10.06
N ASN A 501 4.02 30.53 -9.19
CA ASN A 501 4.31 30.47 -7.77
C ASN A 501 4.15 29.05 -7.24
N VAL A 502 5.19 28.50 -6.62
CA VAL A 502 5.22 27.08 -6.19
C VAL A 502 4.08 26.72 -5.22
N VAL A 503 3.68 27.65 -4.34
CA VAL A 503 2.56 27.41 -3.40
C VAL A 503 1.25 27.31 -4.15
N TRP A 504 1.00 28.23 -5.08
CA TRP A 504 -0.18 28.20 -5.93
C TRP A 504 -0.20 26.95 -6.83
N PHE A 505 0.93 26.62 -7.45
CA PHE A 505 1.08 25.40 -8.24
C PHE A 505 0.66 24.16 -7.45
N TRP A 506 1.17 23.99 -6.23
CA TRP A 506 0.81 22.85 -5.39
C TRP A 506 -0.66 22.87 -4.96
N LEU A 507 -1.22 24.03 -4.60
CA LEU A 507 -2.63 24.14 -4.23
C LEU A 507 -3.56 23.78 -5.39
N LYS A 508 -3.33 24.30 -6.60
CA LYS A 508 -4.20 23.98 -7.72
C LYS A 508 -4.08 22.51 -8.16
N ASN A 509 -2.87 21.95 -8.11
CA ASN A 509 -2.60 20.57 -8.53
C ASN A 509 -3.04 19.53 -7.51
N THR A 510 -3.03 19.87 -6.22
CA THR A 510 -3.45 18.95 -5.15
C THR A 510 -4.79 19.28 -4.53
N GLY A 511 -5.43 20.36 -4.94
CA GLY A 511 -6.74 20.76 -4.47
C GLY A 511 -6.78 21.03 -2.96
N VAL A 512 -7.79 20.47 -2.29
CA VAL A 512 -7.94 20.58 -0.83
C VAL A 512 -7.07 19.58 -0.06
N PHE A 513 -6.29 18.74 -0.74
CA PHE A 513 -5.51 17.68 -0.08
C PHE A 513 -4.44 18.22 0.87
N ILE A 514 -3.58 19.13 0.40
CA ILE A 514 -2.54 19.75 1.26
C ILE A 514 -3.16 20.54 2.43
N PRO A 515 -4.16 21.42 2.25
CA PRO A 515 -4.86 22.04 3.35
C PRO A 515 -5.43 21.05 4.37
N LEU A 516 -6.05 19.97 3.92
CA LEU A 516 -6.58 18.94 4.81
C LEU A 516 -5.47 18.15 5.52
N LEU A 517 -4.34 17.89 4.86
CA LEU A 517 -3.17 17.26 5.48
C LEU A 517 -2.59 18.17 6.57
N VAL A 518 -2.43 19.46 6.29
CA VAL A 518 -1.99 20.45 7.30
C VAL A 518 -2.98 20.50 8.46
N ALA A 519 -4.27 20.51 8.19
CA ALA A 519 -5.30 20.43 9.23
C ALA A 519 -5.18 19.14 10.06
N ALA A 520 -4.91 17.98 9.43
CA ALA A 520 -4.71 16.72 10.13
C ALA A 520 -3.53 16.78 11.10
N LEU A 521 -2.41 17.36 10.66
CA LEU A 521 -1.17 17.47 11.43
C LEU A 521 -1.23 18.55 12.52
N ALA A 522 -1.88 19.68 12.23
CA ALA A 522 -2.03 20.80 13.16
C ALA A 522 -3.14 20.61 14.20
N TRP A 523 -4.11 19.73 13.93
CA TRP A 523 -5.25 19.52 14.83
C TRP A 523 -4.81 18.79 16.10
N ARG A 524 -4.31 19.56 17.04
CA ARG A 524 -3.90 19.11 18.38
C ARG A 524 -4.98 19.52 19.40
N GLY A 525 -4.98 18.94 20.54
CA GLY A 525 -5.93 19.19 21.62
C GLY A 525 -6.18 17.92 22.41
N ARG A 526 -7.23 17.89 23.24
CA ARG A 526 -7.57 16.71 24.05
C ARG A 526 -7.75 15.43 23.24
N GLU A 527 -8.15 15.55 21.96
CA GLU A 527 -8.27 14.43 21.03
C GLU A 527 -7.63 14.80 19.68
N PRO A 528 -6.35 14.53 19.46
CA PRO A 528 -5.71 14.78 18.17
C PRO A 528 -6.33 13.91 17.06
N VAL A 529 -6.39 14.42 15.84
CA VAL A 529 -6.87 13.65 14.67
C VAL A 529 -5.90 12.54 14.33
N VAL A 530 -4.61 12.85 14.38
CA VAL A 530 -3.51 11.92 14.12
C VAL A 530 -2.82 11.58 15.43
N SER A 531 -2.78 10.30 15.78
CA SER A 531 -2.04 9.85 16.97
C SER A 531 -0.54 10.07 16.77
N GLY A 532 0.19 10.29 17.88
CA GLY A 532 1.65 10.47 17.80
C GLY A 532 2.38 9.29 17.16
N LYS A 533 1.92 8.06 17.36
CA LYS A 533 2.41 6.87 16.68
C LYS A 533 2.27 6.98 15.17
N LEU A 534 1.10 7.39 14.68
CA LEU A 534 0.83 7.52 13.26
C LEU A 534 1.62 8.68 12.66
N LEU A 535 1.75 9.79 13.38
CA LEU A 535 2.58 10.92 12.99
C LEU A 535 4.05 10.52 12.80
N PHE A 536 4.61 9.82 13.79
CA PHE A 536 5.99 9.34 13.73
C PHE A 536 6.20 8.38 12.55
N PHE A 537 5.25 7.47 12.31
CA PHE A 537 5.30 6.56 11.17
C PHE A 537 5.19 7.28 9.83
N PHE A 538 4.41 8.36 9.77
CA PHE A 538 4.23 9.18 8.57
C PHE A 538 5.45 10.04 8.24
N LEU A 539 6.18 10.54 9.24
CA LEU A 539 7.22 11.55 9.07
C LEU A 539 8.26 11.21 8.00
N PRO A 540 8.80 9.98 7.87
CA PRO A 540 9.75 9.63 6.81
C PRO A 540 9.20 9.79 5.39
N PHE A 541 7.89 9.65 5.20
CA PHE A 541 7.27 9.79 3.87
C PHE A 541 7.25 11.24 3.37
N VAL A 542 7.48 12.22 4.25
CA VAL A 542 7.66 13.62 3.85
C VAL A 542 8.86 13.77 2.92
N LEU A 543 9.88 12.91 3.03
CA LEU A 543 11.00 12.88 2.09
C LEU A 543 10.55 12.60 0.65
N CYS A 544 9.50 11.79 0.46
CA CYS A 544 8.94 11.53 -0.86
C CYS A 544 8.25 12.77 -1.48
N PHE A 545 7.98 13.81 -0.69
CA PHE A 545 7.54 15.11 -1.18
C PHE A 545 8.73 16.08 -1.33
N VAL A 546 9.59 16.17 -0.33
CA VAL A 546 10.68 17.16 -0.29
C VAL A 546 11.74 16.87 -1.34
N VAL A 547 12.21 15.62 -1.45
CA VAL A 547 13.31 15.28 -2.37
C VAL A 547 12.94 15.55 -3.84
N PRO A 548 11.77 15.14 -4.37
CA PRO A 548 11.39 15.44 -5.75
C PRO A 548 11.08 16.92 -6.03
N ASN A 549 10.88 17.75 -4.98
CA ASN A 549 10.75 19.20 -5.10
C ASN A 549 12.10 19.95 -5.04
N LEU A 550 13.17 19.25 -4.76
CA LEU A 550 14.52 19.83 -4.71
C LEU A 550 15.44 19.26 -5.79
N TYR A 551 15.16 18.04 -6.23
CA TYR A 551 16.00 17.34 -7.18
C TYR A 551 15.17 16.62 -8.24
N ARG A 552 15.62 16.72 -9.48
CA ARG A 552 15.18 15.87 -10.57
C ARG A 552 15.81 14.48 -10.38
N LEU A 553 14.97 13.44 -10.40
CA LEU A 553 15.37 12.05 -10.13
C LEU A 553 15.36 11.18 -11.40
N SER A 554 15.12 11.80 -12.56
CA SER A 554 15.00 11.18 -13.87
C SER A 554 15.39 12.20 -14.94
N PRO A 555 15.77 11.79 -16.15
CA PRO A 555 15.95 12.72 -17.27
C PRO A 555 14.72 13.60 -17.55
N TRP A 556 13.53 13.09 -17.27
CA TRP A 556 12.25 13.77 -17.41
C TRP A 556 11.79 14.28 -16.05
N GLY A 557 11.74 15.62 -15.84
CA GLY A 557 11.31 16.19 -14.55
C GLY A 557 9.93 15.73 -14.09
N TRP A 558 8.99 15.52 -15.01
CA TRP A 558 7.65 15.04 -14.70
C TRP A 558 7.67 13.67 -14.00
N ASP A 559 8.64 12.82 -14.27
CA ASP A 559 8.79 11.49 -13.68
C ASP A 559 8.94 11.48 -12.16
N ASN A 560 9.30 12.61 -11.55
CA ASN A 560 9.32 12.77 -10.11
C ASN A 560 7.95 12.47 -9.46
N ILE A 561 6.84 12.52 -10.22
CA ILE A 561 5.50 12.13 -9.77
C ILE A 561 5.51 10.69 -9.24
N LYS A 562 6.36 9.81 -9.77
CA LYS A 562 6.51 8.42 -9.34
C LYS A 562 6.94 8.31 -7.87
N VAL A 563 7.70 9.29 -7.36
CA VAL A 563 8.14 9.36 -5.96
C VAL A 563 7.15 10.18 -5.14
N LEU A 564 6.69 11.33 -5.64
CA LEU A 564 5.66 12.17 -5.02
C LEU A 564 4.39 11.38 -4.68
N PHE A 565 4.03 10.42 -5.51
CA PHE A 565 2.84 9.59 -5.32
C PHE A 565 2.91 8.70 -4.06
N TYR A 566 4.10 8.29 -3.61
CA TYR A 566 4.26 7.57 -2.33
C TYR A 566 3.95 8.46 -1.12
N TRP A 567 4.32 9.75 -1.17
CA TRP A 567 3.88 10.72 -0.18
C TRP A 567 2.36 10.85 -0.16
N TRP A 568 1.73 10.91 -1.34
CA TRP A 568 0.27 10.98 -1.47
C TRP A 568 -0.43 9.78 -0.82
N ILE A 569 0.01 8.57 -1.13
CA ILE A 569 -0.52 7.34 -0.55
C ILE A 569 -0.40 7.35 0.98
N ALA A 570 0.76 7.73 1.52
CA ALA A 570 0.99 7.78 2.96
C ALA A 570 0.17 8.87 3.66
N SER A 571 -0.12 9.98 2.97
CA SER A 571 -0.90 11.12 3.49
C SER A 571 -2.41 10.88 3.45
N ALA A 572 -2.91 10.12 2.47
CA ALA A 572 -4.35 9.90 2.28
C ALA A 572 -5.10 9.38 3.53
N PRO A 573 -4.57 8.44 4.32
CA PRO A 573 -5.20 8.05 5.58
C PRO A 573 -5.33 9.18 6.59
N LEU A 574 -4.37 10.13 6.65
CA LEU A 574 -4.39 11.27 7.56
C LEU A 574 -5.49 12.25 7.15
N VAL A 575 -5.57 12.56 5.85
CA VAL A 575 -6.63 13.40 5.26
C VAL A 575 -8.01 12.76 5.53
N ALA A 576 -8.14 11.46 5.31
CA ALA A 576 -9.39 10.73 5.55
C ALA A 576 -9.81 10.74 7.02
N LEU A 577 -8.88 10.81 7.98
CA LEU A 577 -9.20 10.98 9.39
C LEU A 577 -9.85 12.33 9.68
N VAL A 578 -9.45 13.41 9.00
CA VAL A 578 -10.12 14.73 9.11
C VAL A 578 -11.56 14.63 8.60
N LEU A 579 -11.74 14.05 7.40
CA LEU A 579 -13.09 13.85 6.84
C LEU A 579 -13.97 13.00 7.76
N ALA A 580 -13.43 11.92 8.33
CA ALA A 580 -14.15 11.08 9.29
C ALA A 580 -14.45 11.80 10.61
N ARG A 581 -13.65 12.77 11.03
CA ARG A 581 -13.92 13.59 12.20
C ARG A 581 -15.02 14.60 11.92
N LEU A 582 -14.99 15.25 10.77
CA LEU A 582 -16.08 16.14 10.32
C LEU A 582 -17.40 15.37 10.23
N TRP A 583 -17.38 14.18 9.63
CA TRP A 583 -18.56 13.31 9.50
C TRP A 583 -19.29 13.08 10.83
N ARG A 584 -18.57 12.99 11.95
CA ARG A 584 -19.15 12.71 13.27
C ARG A 584 -19.68 13.95 14.00
N ARG A 585 -19.49 15.16 13.48
CA ARG A 585 -19.84 16.41 14.16
C ARG A 585 -21.28 16.92 13.92
N GLY A 586 -22.03 16.30 13.01
CA GLY A 586 -23.40 16.72 12.71
C GLY A 586 -23.66 16.88 11.20
N ALA A 587 -24.90 17.23 10.83
CA ALA A 587 -25.33 17.24 9.43
C ALA A 587 -24.54 18.22 8.56
N GLY A 588 -24.34 19.47 9.00
CA GLY A 588 -23.55 20.45 8.25
C GLY A 588 -22.10 20.03 8.04
N CYS A 589 -21.44 19.45 9.07
CA CYS A 589 -20.09 18.93 8.94
C CYS A 589 -20.03 17.67 8.06
N ARG A 590 -21.10 16.85 8.00
CA ARG A 590 -21.19 15.73 7.05
C ARG A 590 -21.26 16.23 5.62
N ALA A 591 -22.11 17.23 5.35
CA ALA A 591 -22.19 17.85 4.03
C ALA A 591 -20.82 18.42 3.62
N LEU A 592 -20.14 19.16 4.52
CA LEU A 592 -18.80 19.66 4.27
C LEU A 592 -17.80 18.52 3.96
N ALA A 593 -17.81 17.41 4.71
CA ALA A 593 -16.92 16.28 4.45
C ALA A 593 -17.17 15.65 3.07
N VAL A 594 -18.43 15.55 2.64
CA VAL A 594 -18.80 15.07 1.30
C VAL A 594 -18.31 16.06 0.23
N CYS A 595 -18.59 17.37 0.39
CA CYS A 595 -18.13 18.39 -0.56
C CYS A 595 -16.61 18.40 -0.71
N LEU A 596 -15.86 18.30 0.40
CA LEU A 596 -14.40 18.24 0.37
C LEU A 596 -13.88 16.97 -0.33
N LEU A 597 -14.51 15.81 -0.08
CA LEU A 597 -14.15 14.56 -0.76
C LEU A 597 -14.44 14.65 -2.25
N LEU A 598 -15.62 15.14 -2.65
CA LEU A 598 -15.98 15.30 -4.05
C LEU A 598 -15.06 16.30 -4.74
N ALA A 599 -14.82 17.48 -4.15
CA ALA A 599 -13.91 18.47 -4.71
C ALA A 599 -12.49 17.91 -4.91
N GLN A 600 -12.04 17.01 -4.02
CA GLN A 600 -10.72 16.39 -4.11
C GLN A 600 -10.63 15.29 -5.16
N THR A 601 -11.74 14.61 -5.44
CA THR A 601 -11.73 13.43 -6.32
C THR A 601 -12.35 13.70 -7.69
N ALA A 602 -12.99 14.85 -7.90
CA ALA A 602 -13.77 15.12 -9.11
C ALA A 602 -12.90 15.11 -10.38
N ALA A 603 -11.76 15.81 -10.38
CA ALA A 603 -10.88 15.86 -11.55
C ALA A 603 -10.36 14.47 -11.93
N GLY A 604 -9.88 13.71 -10.95
CA GLY A 604 -9.44 12.33 -11.20
C GLY A 604 -10.58 11.40 -11.62
N ALA A 605 -11.79 11.64 -11.11
CA ALA A 605 -12.97 10.88 -11.52
C ALA A 605 -13.35 11.15 -12.99
N LEU A 606 -13.19 12.40 -13.46
CA LEU A 606 -13.41 12.77 -14.87
C LEU A 606 -12.42 12.03 -15.78
N ASP A 607 -11.13 12.00 -15.44
CA ASP A 607 -10.12 11.29 -16.23
C ASP A 607 -10.39 9.77 -16.28
N VAL A 608 -10.70 9.18 -15.12
CA VAL A 608 -11.02 7.74 -15.06
C VAL A 608 -12.31 7.43 -15.82
N TRP A 609 -13.31 8.33 -15.75
CA TRP A 609 -14.53 8.21 -16.54
C TRP A 609 -14.24 8.31 -18.04
N ARG A 610 -13.41 9.26 -18.47
CA ARG A 610 -12.99 9.42 -19.87
C ARG A 610 -12.37 8.12 -20.41
N ALA A 611 -11.45 7.53 -19.65
CA ALA A 611 -10.83 6.25 -20.00
C ALA A 611 -11.83 5.08 -20.02
N ALA A 612 -12.81 5.07 -19.08
CA ALA A 612 -13.82 4.01 -19.00
C ALA A 612 -14.91 4.13 -20.06
N SER A 613 -15.25 5.36 -20.52
CA SER A 613 -16.33 5.61 -21.47
C SER A 613 -16.02 5.13 -22.90
N GLY A 614 -14.74 4.89 -23.22
CA GLY A 614 -14.31 4.47 -24.56
C GLY A 614 -14.49 5.55 -25.64
N THR A 615 -14.62 6.81 -25.24
CA THR A 615 -14.78 7.93 -26.18
C THR A 615 -13.46 8.36 -26.82
N VAL A 616 -12.33 7.97 -26.24
CA VAL A 616 -10.99 8.20 -26.75
C VAL A 616 -10.58 6.99 -27.60
N GLU A 617 -10.11 7.26 -28.79
CA GLU A 617 -9.59 6.25 -29.71
C GLU A 617 -8.28 6.74 -30.31
N ARG A 618 -7.17 6.14 -29.87
CA ARG A 618 -5.83 6.44 -30.38
C ARG A 618 -5.22 5.18 -30.96
N ARG A 619 -4.99 5.18 -32.27
CA ARG A 619 -4.32 4.07 -32.94
C ARG A 619 -2.83 4.10 -32.64
N THR A 620 -2.28 3.01 -32.09
CA THR A 620 -0.85 2.84 -31.79
C THR A 620 -0.13 2.04 -32.87
N PHE A 621 -0.80 1.03 -33.45
CA PHE A 621 -0.29 0.26 -34.60
C PHE A 621 -1.39 0.10 -35.65
N ASP A 622 -1.05 0.29 -36.90
CA ASP A 622 -1.90 -0.07 -38.02
C ASP A 622 -1.75 -1.56 -38.40
N PRO A 623 -2.58 -2.10 -39.31
CA PRO A 623 -2.51 -3.50 -39.70
C PRO A 623 -1.17 -3.89 -40.33
N GLU A 624 -0.53 -2.98 -41.08
CA GLU A 624 0.77 -3.21 -41.70
C GLU A 624 1.87 -3.28 -40.67
N GLY A 625 1.87 -2.37 -39.66
CA GLY A 625 2.78 -2.40 -38.52
C GLY A 625 2.65 -3.66 -37.68
N ILE A 626 1.42 -4.17 -37.50
CA ILE A 626 1.19 -5.45 -36.80
C ILE A 626 1.74 -6.64 -37.59
N ALA A 627 1.55 -6.62 -38.90
CA ALA A 627 2.05 -7.69 -39.80
C ALA A 627 3.58 -7.69 -39.89
N PHE A 628 4.21 -6.51 -39.75
CA PHE A 628 5.66 -6.35 -39.74
C PHE A 628 6.31 -6.79 -38.41
N ALA A 629 5.66 -6.55 -37.28
CA ALA A 629 6.13 -6.90 -35.92
C ALA A 629 5.94 -8.38 -35.61
#